data_d42edecc2beb079ce283e2852ef032dc
#
_entry.id   d42edecc2beb079ce283e2852ef032dc
#
_cell.length_a   1.000
_cell.length_b   1.000
_cell.length_c   1.000
_cell.angle_alpha   90.00
_cell.angle_beta   90.00
_cell.angle_gamma   90.00
#
_symmetry.space_group_name_H-M   'P 1'
#
loop_
_entity.id
_entity.type
_entity.pdbx_description
1 polymer ?
#
loop_
_entity_poly.entity_id
_entity_poly.type
_entity_poly.pdbx_seq_one_letter_code
_entity_poly.pdbx_strand_id
1 'polypeptide(L)'
;MSASINNVINVTLLEEGRAAARDNINVCAILTSQTGVLSTAERWRSYKSASAVEQDWGASSVTAAFANVFFGTSPNPVSAGGTLIVGYWNAAGETLPATSGVLRGGEISQAVVLPALREKSDWSFSIEIDGTKHDVTEINGMTATTLADVIAQIQAKITPDVASVVFDGSRIAITNKSTGTNSVVGYPTVLDGGSFIGDLLAVAEGSGASLVNGSASTEISPETQLESLSKLKAQVNVKGAAFIDKILDAQVPLIASWAKANAVIVYETFTGSAALEVDPTNPAWAVTLASQSNFRMLYSKTGNRKFGVSYMARTHTVNFNGERTAITLHLKTMNVPAESYEQTEIDKAKRVGLDIYTTIKDVPCVLSSGANDFVDNVYNLMAYVDAVQTDSFNLLKTTPIKVPQTYYGVDQLEDCVEKTTHGFVKAGVFNPGTWTLPDFFGDRDMFLRNIEQNGYYVLAGDLKDQSTADRQERKSPVVQVAVKNAGAVHSADIIINFNK
;
A
#
# COMPACT_ATOMS: atom_id res chain seq x y z
N MET A 1 -36.12 -16.44 36.12
CA MET A 1 -35.34 -16.30 34.84
C MET A 1 -36.36 -16.07 33.75
N SER A 2 -36.26 -15.00 33.01
CA SER A 2 -37.16 -14.74 31.87
C SER A 2 -36.73 -15.61 30.69
N ALA A 3 -37.67 -16.10 29.89
CA ALA A 3 -37.38 -16.85 28.67
C ALA A 3 -36.67 -15.95 27.65
N SER A 4 -35.73 -16.52 26.90
CA SER A 4 -35.00 -15.78 25.86
C SER A 4 -35.94 -15.40 24.73
N ILE A 5 -35.77 -14.19 24.17
CA ILE A 5 -36.48 -13.71 22.99
C ILE A 5 -36.25 -14.62 21.76
N ASN A 6 -35.14 -15.35 21.72
CA ASN A 6 -34.85 -16.36 20.68
C ASN A 6 -35.86 -17.48 20.58
N ASN A 7 -36.69 -17.69 21.61
CA ASN A 7 -37.78 -18.66 21.56
C ASN A 7 -38.97 -18.17 20.71
N VAL A 8 -39.03 -16.90 20.38
CA VAL A 8 -40.09 -16.27 19.59
C VAL A 8 -39.57 -15.72 18.27
N ILE A 9 -38.37 -15.17 18.27
CA ILE A 9 -37.71 -14.57 17.08
C ILE A 9 -36.31 -15.12 17.00
N ASN A 10 -36.04 -15.94 15.99
CA ASN A 10 -34.71 -16.42 15.66
C ASN A 10 -34.19 -15.63 14.44
N VAL A 11 -33.14 -14.85 14.63
CA VAL A 11 -32.46 -14.13 13.53
C VAL A 11 -31.23 -14.93 13.15
N THR A 12 -31.28 -15.56 12.00
CA THR A 12 -30.12 -16.21 11.40
C THR A 12 -29.47 -15.23 10.42
N LEU A 13 -28.26 -14.77 10.71
CA LEU A 13 -27.46 -13.99 9.78
C LEU A 13 -26.88 -14.95 8.74
N LEU A 14 -27.44 -14.97 7.54
CA LEU A 14 -26.82 -15.61 6.40
C LEU A 14 -25.81 -14.62 5.83
N GLU A 15 -24.51 -14.88 5.99
CA GLU A 15 -23.45 -14.13 5.30
C GLU A 15 -23.45 -14.54 3.82
N GLU A 16 -24.34 -13.97 3.03
CA GLU A 16 -24.22 -14.01 1.58
C GLU A 16 -23.09 -13.06 1.16
N GLY A 17 -22.18 -13.59 0.37
CA GLY A 17 -20.96 -13.02 -0.20
C GLY A 17 -20.63 -11.56 0.13
N ARG A 18 -19.57 -11.34 0.89
CA ARG A 18 -19.07 -9.99 1.22
C ARG A 18 -19.02 -9.08 -0.02
N ALA A 19 -19.65 -7.92 0.08
CA ALA A 19 -19.47 -6.85 -0.89
C ALA A 19 -17.99 -6.41 -0.92
N ALA A 20 -17.48 -6.02 -2.10
CA ALA A 20 -16.15 -5.44 -2.21
C ALA A 20 -16.12 -4.09 -1.49
N ALA A 21 -15.03 -3.83 -0.77
CA ALA A 21 -14.79 -2.51 -0.19
C ALA A 21 -14.18 -1.58 -1.26
N ARG A 22 -14.57 -0.30 -1.22
CA ARG A 22 -13.87 0.72 -1.99
C ARG A 22 -12.41 0.80 -1.55
N ASP A 23 -11.52 1.15 -2.45
CA ASP A 23 -10.11 1.34 -2.12
C ASP A 23 -9.92 2.37 -1.01
N ASN A 24 -8.99 2.10 -0.10
CA ASN A 24 -8.55 3.14 0.82
C ASN A 24 -7.66 4.12 0.09
N ILE A 25 -8.24 5.25 -0.33
CA ILE A 25 -7.57 6.30 -1.08
C ILE A 25 -6.48 7.02 -0.25
N ASN A 26 -6.44 6.83 1.07
CA ASN A 26 -5.53 7.47 2.01
C ASN A 26 -4.28 6.60 2.33
N VAL A 27 -3.99 5.58 1.52
CA VAL A 27 -2.77 4.79 1.65
C VAL A 27 -1.63 5.49 0.91
N CYS A 28 -0.66 5.98 1.68
CA CYS A 28 0.52 6.69 1.18
C CYS A 28 1.79 5.88 1.37
N ALA A 29 2.78 6.06 0.49
CA ALA A 29 4.08 5.43 0.61
C ALA A 29 5.21 6.46 0.61
N ILE A 30 6.23 6.21 1.42
CA ILE A 30 7.56 6.79 1.27
C ILE A 30 8.54 5.68 0.89
N LEU A 31 9.30 5.88 -0.19
CA LEU A 31 10.31 4.92 -0.63
C LEU A 31 11.69 5.40 -0.18
N THR A 32 12.44 4.50 0.45
CA THR A 32 13.76 4.76 1.01
C THR A 32 14.81 3.82 0.44
N SER A 33 16.01 4.32 0.21
CA SER A 33 17.19 3.52 -0.08
C SER A 33 17.95 3.08 1.18
N GLN A 34 17.51 3.51 2.35
CA GLN A 34 18.13 3.15 3.63
C GLN A 34 18.00 1.64 3.86
N THR A 35 19.13 1.00 4.15
CA THR A 35 19.24 -0.44 4.41
C THR A 35 19.09 -0.78 5.90
N GLY A 36 18.99 -2.07 6.21
CA GLY A 36 19.06 -2.59 7.58
C GLY A 36 17.71 -2.94 8.22
N VAL A 37 16.60 -2.43 7.68
CA VAL A 37 15.24 -2.74 8.18
C VAL A 37 14.42 -3.50 7.16
N LEU A 38 14.44 -3.04 5.93
CA LEU A 38 13.79 -3.68 4.78
C LEU A 38 14.84 -4.20 3.79
N SER A 39 14.42 -5.11 2.95
CA SER A 39 15.24 -5.76 1.92
C SER A 39 14.39 -6.04 0.66
N THR A 40 14.98 -6.63 -0.35
CA THR A 40 14.23 -7.09 -1.53
C THR A 40 13.27 -8.24 -1.21
N ALA A 41 13.47 -8.97 -0.12
CA ALA A 41 12.58 -10.03 0.36
C ALA A 41 11.38 -9.47 1.15
N GLU A 42 11.61 -8.47 1.99
CA GLU A 42 10.57 -7.73 2.72
C GLU A 42 10.59 -6.27 2.25
N ARG A 43 9.83 -5.98 1.19
CA ARG A 43 9.92 -4.68 0.50
C ARG A 43 9.20 -3.54 1.18
N TRP A 44 8.31 -3.81 2.12
CA TRP A 44 7.51 -2.76 2.73
C TRP A 44 6.97 -3.15 4.10
N ARG A 45 6.73 -2.13 4.92
CA ARG A 45 5.95 -2.23 6.16
C ARG A 45 4.95 -1.11 6.26
N SER A 46 3.82 -1.38 6.92
CA SER A 46 2.78 -0.40 7.19
C SER A 46 2.89 0.16 8.60
N TYR A 47 2.65 1.47 8.73
CA TYR A 47 2.73 2.17 10.01
C TYR A 47 1.52 3.06 10.22
N LYS A 48 1.11 3.19 11.49
CA LYS A 48 0.03 4.06 11.94
C LYS A 48 0.50 5.19 12.86
N SER A 49 1.78 5.21 13.23
CA SER A 49 2.37 6.23 14.10
C SER A 49 3.84 6.46 13.77
N ALA A 50 4.32 7.65 14.08
CA ALA A 50 5.73 8.00 13.95
C ALA A 50 6.62 7.15 14.87
N SER A 51 6.18 6.91 16.10
CA SER A 51 6.94 6.11 17.08
C SER A 51 7.20 4.68 16.64
N ALA A 52 6.26 4.07 15.88
CA ALA A 52 6.47 2.74 15.33
C ALA A 52 7.57 2.75 14.24
N VAL A 53 7.66 3.80 13.44
CA VAL A 53 8.76 3.96 12.46
C VAL A 53 10.08 4.20 13.18
N GLU A 54 10.10 5.04 14.22
CA GLU A 54 11.31 5.30 15.02
C GLU A 54 11.82 4.06 15.73
N GLN A 55 10.92 3.17 16.16
CA GLN A 55 11.29 1.90 16.78
C GLN A 55 12.01 0.96 15.80
N ASP A 56 11.53 0.87 14.57
CA ASP A 56 12.12 0.00 13.56
C ASP A 56 13.38 0.62 12.94
N TRP A 57 13.34 1.90 12.58
CA TRP A 57 14.36 2.58 11.78
C TRP A 57 15.39 3.36 12.61
N GLY A 58 15.11 3.58 13.91
CA GLY A 58 15.86 4.48 14.78
C GLY A 58 15.38 5.93 14.67
N ALA A 59 15.25 6.62 15.80
CA ALA A 59 14.73 7.99 15.89
C ALA A 59 15.55 9.03 15.09
N SER A 60 16.86 8.79 14.89
CA SER A 60 17.76 9.64 14.13
C SER A 60 17.85 9.32 12.63
N SER A 61 17.13 8.29 12.17
CA SER A 61 17.16 7.88 10.77
C SER A 61 16.48 8.89 9.85
N VAL A 62 16.92 8.93 8.60
CA VAL A 62 16.30 9.78 7.58
C VAL A 62 14.85 9.32 7.36
N THR A 63 14.60 8.02 7.32
CA THR A 63 13.26 7.45 7.16
C THR A 63 12.31 7.88 8.27
N ALA A 64 12.73 7.82 9.55
CA ALA A 64 11.93 8.31 10.67
C ALA A 64 11.67 9.81 10.57
N ALA A 65 12.65 10.61 10.15
CA ALA A 65 12.48 12.06 10.00
C ALA A 65 11.43 12.43 8.94
N PHE A 66 11.28 11.66 7.86
CA PHE A 66 10.21 11.84 6.87
C PHE A 66 8.86 11.35 7.39
N ALA A 67 8.83 10.20 8.08
CA ALA A 67 7.62 9.68 8.72
C ALA A 67 7.09 10.65 9.80
N ASN A 68 7.95 11.28 10.58
CA ASN A 68 7.57 12.30 11.56
C ASN A 68 6.86 13.48 10.91
N VAL A 69 7.28 13.91 9.73
CA VAL A 69 6.58 14.96 8.98
C VAL A 69 5.20 14.48 8.52
N PHE A 70 5.10 13.25 8.02
CA PHE A 70 3.82 12.66 7.60
C PHE A 70 2.81 12.61 8.76
N PHE A 71 3.19 12.00 9.88
CA PHE A 71 2.30 11.83 11.04
C PHE A 71 2.06 13.12 11.81
N GLY A 72 2.98 14.09 11.76
CA GLY A 72 2.82 15.41 12.36
C GLY A 72 1.98 16.39 11.55
N THR A 73 1.54 16.02 10.35
CA THR A 73 0.66 16.85 9.52
C THR A 73 -0.74 16.94 10.14
N SER A 74 -1.36 18.14 10.13
CA SER A 74 -2.70 18.39 10.65
C SER A 74 -3.65 18.84 9.54
N PRO A 75 -4.87 18.21 9.41
CA PRO A 75 -5.29 16.98 10.08
C PRO A 75 -4.40 15.79 9.71
N ASN A 76 -4.31 14.82 10.63
CA ASN A 76 -3.48 13.64 10.42
C ASN A 76 -4.19 12.67 9.45
N PRO A 77 -3.50 12.14 8.43
CA PRO A 77 -4.07 11.17 7.47
C PRO A 77 -4.68 9.93 8.15
N VAL A 78 -4.11 9.49 9.28
CA VAL A 78 -4.60 8.31 10.03
C VAL A 78 -6.03 8.52 10.55
N SER A 79 -6.42 9.76 10.88
CA SER A 79 -7.79 10.06 11.32
C SER A 79 -8.84 9.83 10.22
N ALA A 80 -8.44 9.88 8.96
CA ALA A 80 -9.26 9.52 7.80
C ALA A 80 -9.06 8.06 7.33
N GLY A 81 -8.55 7.20 8.21
CA GLY A 81 -8.25 5.79 7.89
C GLY A 81 -6.94 5.59 7.15
N GLY A 82 -6.12 6.62 6.99
CA GLY A 82 -4.86 6.57 6.26
C GLY A 82 -3.81 5.65 6.88
N THR A 83 -2.84 5.28 6.07
CA THR A 83 -1.72 4.43 6.45
C THR A 83 -0.47 4.91 5.74
N LEU A 84 0.65 4.94 6.45
CA LEU A 84 1.95 5.14 5.83
C LEU A 84 2.59 3.79 5.55
N ILE A 85 2.96 3.57 4.31
CA ILE A 85 3.81 2.47 3.87
C ILE A 85 5.24 2.99 3.77
N VAL A 86 6.19 2.33 4.40
CA VAL A 86 7.61 2.54 4.09
C VAL A 86 8.02 1.44 3.13
N GLY A 87 8.44 1.82 1.93
CA GLY A 87 8.86 0.93 0.87
C GLY A 87 10.37 0.97 0.67
N TYR A 88 10.97 -0.16 0.32
CA TYR A 88 12.39 -0.27 0.05
C TYR A 88 12.69 -0.08 -1.44
N TRP A 89 13.65 0.80 -1.71
CA TRP A 89 14.27 0.97 -3.02
C TRP A 89 15.69 0.42 -2.98
N ASN A 90 15.94 -0.66 -3.70
CA ASN A 90 17.25 -1.27 -3.81
C ASN A 90 18.16 -0.46 -4.76
N ALA A 91 18.62 0.70 -4.31
CA ALA A 91 19.40 1.64 -5.12
C ALA A 91 20.83 1.13 -5.42
N ALA A 92 21.44 0.41 -4.49
CA ALA A 92 22.83 -0.03 -4.58
C ALA A 92 23.02 -1.49 -5.02
N GLY A 93 21.92 -2.24 -5.10
CA GLY A 93 21.97 -3.69 -5.15
C GLY A 93 22.03 -4.31 -3.75
N GLU A 94 21.72 -5.58 -3.64
CA GLU A 94 21.68 -6.32 -2.38
C GLU A 94 22.30 -7.70 -2.58
N THR A 95 23.11 -8.11 -1.63
CA THR A 95 23.61 -9.49 -1.57
C THR A 95 22.81 -10.24 -0.51
N LEU A 96 21.93 -11.14 -0.94
CA LEU A 96 21.29 -12.08 -0.03
C LEU A 96 22.31 -13.11 0.40
N PRO A 97 22.55 -13.29 1.71
CA PRO A 97 23.54 -14.26 2.18
C PRO A 97 23.11 -15.68 1.83
N ALA A 98 24.08 -16.56 1.68
CA ALA A 98 23.82 -17.98 1.58
C ALA A 98 23.08 -18.47 2.83
N THR A 99 22.12 -19.38 2.64
CA THR A 99 21.35 -19.98 3.74
C THR A 99 21.83 -21.37 4.08
N SER A 100 21.55 -21.80 5.31
CA SER A 100 21.82 -23.16 5.78
C SER A 100 20.70 -24.12 5.40
N GLY A 101 21.05 -25.38 5.21
CA GLY A 101 20.08 -26.47 5.18
C GLY A 101 19.44 -26.68 6.56
N VAL A 102 18.13 -26.93 6.58
CA VAL A 102 17.35 -27.09 7.81
C VAL A 102 16.40 -28.27 7.68
N LEU A 103 16.41 -29.14 8.67
CA LEU A 103 15.31 -30.05 8.93
C LEU A 103 14.38 -29.40 9.95
N ARG A 104 13.13 -29.21 9.60
CA ARG A 104 12.06 -28.74 10.50
C ARG A 104 11.14 -29.89 10.84
N GLY A 105 11.09 -30.26 12.11
CA GLY A 105 10.20 -31.31 12.62
C GLY A 105 8.73 -30.94 12.52
N GLY A 106 7.88 -31.93 12.62
CA GLY A 106 6.44 -31.76 12.82
C GLY A 106 6.11 -31.16 14.18
N GLU A 107 4.86 -30.81 14.40
CA GLU A 107 4.40 -30.28 15.69
C GLU A 107 4.39 -31.38 16.76
N ILE A 108 4.98 -31.10 17.90
CA ILE A 108 4.99 -31.95 19.08
C ILE A 108 4.62 -31.18 20.33
N SER A 109 3.99 -31.86 21.26
CA SER A 109 3.72 -31.34 22.60
C SER A 109 4.64 -32.03 23.60
N GLN A 110 5.41 -31.25 24.36
CA GLN A 110 6.26 -31.79 25.43
C GLN A 110 5.46 -32.67 26.39
N ALA A 111 4.24 -32.33 26.75
CA ALA A 111 3.38 -33.08 27.64
C ALA A 111 3.07 -34.50 27.13
N VAL A 112 3.02 -34.67 25.79
CA VAL A 112 2.75 -35.96 25.14
C VAL A 112 4.03 -36.76 24.91
N VAL A 113 5.08 -36.10 24.43
CA VAL A 113 6.32 -36.79 23.99
C VAL A 113 7.20 -37.18 25.17
N LEU A 114 7.31 -36.33 26.19
CA LEU A 114 8.25 -36.56 27.30
C LEU A 114 7.97 -37.85 28.11
N PRO A 115 6.72 -38.24 28.41
CA PRO A 115 6.45 -39.53 29.08
C PRO A 115 6.95 -40.72 28.26
N ALA A 116 6.74 -40.76 26.96
CA ALA A 116 7.21 -41.83 26.08
C ALA A 116 8.74 -41.86 25.98
N LEU A 117 9.41 -40.69 25.96
CA LEU A 117 10.87 -40.61 25.97
C LEU A 117 11.47 -41.20 27.27
N ARG A 118 10.79 -41.05 28.41
CA ARG A 118 11.24 -41.58 29.72
C ARG A 118 11.17 -43.09 29.85
N GLU A 119 10.60 -43.79 28.90
CA GLU A 119 10.52 -45.24 28.92
C GLU A 119 11.86 -45.93 28.63
N LYS A 120 12.83 -45.20 28.01
CA LYS A 120 14.08 -45.79 27.56
C LYS A 120 15.28 -44.86 27.81
N SER A 121 16.46 -45.51 27.92
CA SER A 121 17.74 -44.82 28.11
C SER A 121 18.70 -44.99 26.92
N ASP A 122 18.25 -45.67 25.86
CA ASP A 122 19.05 -46.06 24.69
C ASP A 122 18.54 -45.48 23.38
N TRP A 123 17.88 -44.31 23.46
CA TRP A 123 17.38 -43.64 22.25
C TRP A 123 18.52 -43.27 21.31
N SER A 124 18.29 -43.48 20.01
CA SER A 124 19.33 -43.29 18.99
C SER A 124 18.72 -42.96 17.63
N PHE A 125 19.51 -42.39 16.78
CA PHE A 125 19.27 -42.23 15.34
C PHE A 125 20.58 -41.93 14.61
N SER A 126 20.56 -42.06 13.30
CA SER A 126 21.61 -41.56 12.43
C SER A 126 21.06 -40.46 11.52
N ILE A 127 21.82 -39.40 11.35
CA ILE A 127 21.43 -38.29 10.47
C ILE A 127 22.60 -37.95 9.54
N GLU A 128 22.27 -37.65 8.28
CA GLU A 128 23.27 -37.21 7.30
C GLU A 128 23.25 -35.69 7.23
N ILE A 129 24.40 -35.05 7.37
CA ILE A 129 24.59 -33.60 7.28
C ILE A 129 25.75 -33.35 6.31
N ASP A 130 25.50 -32.63 5.23
CA ASP A 130 26.47 -32.40 4.15
C ASP A 130 27.12 -33.67 3.61
N GLY A 131 26.35 -34.75 3.47
CA GLY A 131 26.82 -36.05 3.00
C GLY A 131 27.64 -36.84 4.06
N THR A 132 27.80 -36.30 5.27
CA THR A 132 28.47 -36.97 6.37
C THR A 132 27.47 -37.56 7.36
N LYS A 133 27.63 -38.83 7.67
CA LYS A 133 26.77 -39.54 8.61
C LYS A 133 27.18 -39.23 10.05
N HIS A 134 26.19 -38.81 10.87
CA HIS A 134 26.35 -38.56 12.30
C HIS A 134 25.46 -39.51 13.11
N ASP A 135 26.05 -40.34 13.92
CA ASP A 135 25.34 -41.29 14.75
C ASP A 135 25.10 -40.68 16.15
N VAL A 136 23.86 -40.52 16.51
CA VAL A 136 23.38 -40.02 17.80
C VAL A 136 22.94 -41.22 18.60
N THR A 137 23.71 -41.55 19.66
CA THR A 137 23.50 -42.73 20.48
C THR A 137 23.38 -42.37 21.94
N GLU A 138 22.83 -43.30 22.75
CA GLU A 138 22.78 -43.21 24.21
C GLU A 138 22.05 -41.95 24.71
N ILE A 139 20.98 -41.56 24.06
CA ILE A 139 20.14 -40.49 24.55
C ILE A 139 19.25 -41.05 25.66
N ASN A 140 19.51 -40.58 26.87
CA ASN A 140 18.82 -41.06 28.06
C ASN A 140 17.56 -40.26 28.34
N GLY A 141 16.41 -40.78 27.91
CA GLY A 141 15.09 -40.19 28.18
C GLY A 141 14.65 -40.35 29.65
N MET A 142 15.09 -41.42 30.34
CA MET A 142 14.67 -41.71 31.73
C MET A 142 15.09 -40.64 32.74
N THR A 143 16.22 -39.95 32.49
CA THR A 143 16.74 -38.86 33.34
C THR A 143 16.23 -37.46 32.90
N ALA A 144 15.59 -37.36 31.78
CA ALA A 144 15.13 -36.07 31.25
C ALA A 144 13.95 -35.53 32.07
N THR A 145 14.04 -34.30 32.52
CA THR A 145 12.94 -33.57 33.18
C THR A 145 12.11 -32.75 32.21
N THR A 146 12.73 -32.30 31.14
CA THR A 146 12.12 -31.51 30.06
C THR A 146 12.55 -32.06 28.70
N LEU A 147 11.85 -31.65 27.65
CA LEU A 147 12.28 -31.94 26.28
C LEU A 147 13.60 -31.23 25.94
N ALA A 148 13.88 -30.09 26.55
CA ALA A 148 15.14 -29.38 26.39
C ALA A 148 16.34 -30.21 26.85
N ASP A 149 16.19 -31.07 27.89
CA ASP A 149 17.26 -31.98 28.37
C ASP A 149 17.60 -33.02 27.31
N VAL A 150 16.60 -33.53 26.60
CA VAL A 150 16.80 -34.49 25.50
C VAL A 150 17.47 -33.78 24.30
N ILE A 151 17.03 -32.57 23.96
CA ILE A 151 17.66 -31.78 22.89
C ILE A 151 19.10 -31.44 23.20
N ALA A 152 19.43 -31.11 24.45
CA ALA A 152 20.81 -30.87 24.88
C ALA A 152 21.69 -32.11 24.72
N GLN A 153 21.19 -33.33 25.01
CA GLN A 153 21.90 -34.58 24.78
C GLN A 153 22.12 -34.80 23.27
N ILE A 154 21.13 -34.58 22.43
CA ILE A 154 21.25 -34.65 20.95
C ILE A 154 22.29 -33.65 20.47
N GLN A 155 22.22 -32.39 20.93
CA GLN A 155 23.18 -31.35 20.56
C GLN A 155 24.62 -31.69 20.97
N ALA A 156 24.80 -32.40 22.10
CA ALA A 156 26.12 -32.84 22.52
C ALA A 156 26.72 -33.91 21.60
N LYS A 157 25.89 -34.71 20.92
CA LYS A 157 26.33 -35.73 19.94
C LYS A 157 26.52 -35.15 18.55
N ILE A 158 25.66 -34.21 18.17
CA ILE A 158 25.81 -33.37 16.95
C ILE A 158 26.49 -32.10 17.40
N THR A 159 27.82 -32.00 17.21
CA THR A 159 28.58 -30.85 17.73
C THR A 159 28.06 -29.53 17.16
N PRO A 160 28.10 -28.41 17.93
CA PRO A 160 27.66 -27.10 17.46
C PRO A 160 28.38 -26.61 16.19
N ASP A 161 29.56 -27.15 15.90
CA ASP A 161 30.30 -26.82 14.66
C ASP A 161 29.71 -27.50 13.41
N VAL A 162 28.89 -28.54 13.60
CA VAL A 162 28.21 -29.27 12.52
C VAL A 162 26.78 -28.73 12.33
N ALA A 163 25.97 -28.79 13.38
CA ALA A 163 24.59 -28.29 13.31
C ALA A 163 24.09 -27.82 14.68
N SER A 164 23.09 -26.93 14.64
CA SER A 164 22.34 -26.50 15.80
C SER A 164 21.03 -27.25 15.89
N VAL A 165 20.71 -27.80 17.10
CA VAL A 165 19.46 -28.49 17.39
C VAL A 165 18.67 -27.67 18.39
N VAL A 166 17.48 -27.17 18.00
CA VAL A 166 16.66 -26.26 18.81
C VAL A 166 15.24 -26.77 18.88
N PHE A 167 14.60 -26.60 20.03
CA PHE A 167 13.16 -26.77 20.22
C PHE A 167 12.56 -25.39 20.48
N ASP A 168 11.64 -24.95 19.61
CA ASP A 168 11.01 -23.62 19.67
C ASP A 168 9.75 -23.55 20.57
N GLY A 169 9.41 -24.65 21.22
CA GLY A 169 8.20 -24.82 22.03
C GLY A 169 7.11 -25.65 21.34
N SER A 170 7.20 -25.83 20.03
CA SER A 170 6.27 -26.64 19.24
C SER A 170 6.94 -27.60 18.27
N ARG A 171 8.16 -27.31 17.80
CA ARG A 171 8.88 -28.07 16.78
C ARG A 171 10.37 -28.16 17.10
N ILE A 172 11.01 -29.19 16.61
CA ILE A 172 12.47 -29.32 16.64
C ILE A 172 13.01 -28.88 15.27
N ALA A 173 14.03 -28.02 15.28
CA ALA A 173 14.78 -27.64 14.11
C ALA A 173 16.23 -28.10 14.24
N ILE A 174 16.75 -28.78 13.21
CA ILE A 174 18.17 -29.11 13.06
C ILE A 174 18.69 -28.27 11.90
N THR A 175 19.50 -27.25 12.21
CA THR A 175 20.04 -26.30 11.27
C THR A 175 21.51 -26.55 11.04
N ASN A 176 21.89 -26.82 9.82
CA ASN A 176 23.29 -26.99 9.45
C ASN A 176 24.11 -25.72 9.74
N LYS A 177 25.34 -25.87 10.14
CA LYS A 177 26.27 -24.75 10.37
C LYS A 177 26.81 -24.17 9.06
N SER A 178 26.99 -25.03 8.05
CA SER A 178 27.39 -24.60 6.72
C SER A 178 26.24 -23.86 6.02
N THR A 179 26.61 -23.06 5.04
CA THR A 179 25.64 -22.34 4.17
C THR A 179 25.93 -22.65 2.70
N GLY A 180 24.97 -22.36 1.83
CA GLY A 180 25.12 -22.56 0.38
C GLY A 180 24.39 -23.80 -0.12
N THR A 181 24.47 -24.05 -1.42
CA THR A 181 23.72 -25.13 -2.11
C THR A 181 24.10 -26.53 -1.63
N ASN A 182 25.28 -26.69 -1.05
CA ASN A 182 25.76 -27.96 -0.50
C ASN A 182 25.36 -28.17 0.96
N SER A 183 24.77 -27.18 1.58
CA SER A 183 24.27 -27.26 2.95
C SER A 183 22.96 -28.03 2.97
N VAL A 184 23.03 -29.26 3.42
CA VAL A 184 21.90 -30.21 3.42
C VAL A 184 21.84 -30.91 4.78
N VAL A 185 20.60 -31.09 5.26
CA VAL A 185 20.32 -31.94 6.45
C VAL A 185 19.33 -33.01 5.98
N GLY A 186 19.65 -34.26 6.19
CA GLY A 186 18.79 -35.39 5.87
C GLY A 186 17.77 -35.69 6.98
N TYR A 187 16.84 -36.59 6.70
CA TYR A 187 15.98 -37.15 7.75
C TYR A 187 16.77 -38.11 8.65
N PRO A 188 16.49 -38.13 9.96
CA PRO A 188 16.97 -39.16 10.84
C PRO A 188 16.52 -40.55 10.40
N THR A 189 17.43 -41.49 10.43
CA THR A 189 17.20 -42.92 10.10
C THR A 189 17.48 -43.79 11.29
N VAL A 190 16.95 -45.01 11.26
CA VAL A 190 17.19 -46.02 12.30
C VAL A 190 18.69 -46.37 12.35
N LEU A 191 19.23 -46.44 13.57
CA LEU A 191 20.59 -46.91 13.85
C LEU A 191 20.50 -48.29 14.49
N ASP A 192 21.27 -49.25 13.99
CA ASP A 192 21.32 -50.60 14.58
C ASP A 192 21.82 -50.57 16.01
N GLY A 193 21.14 -51.29 16.90
CA GLY A 193 21.53 -51.45 18.30
C GLY A 193 20.98 -50.43 19.29
N GLY A 194 20.05 -49.53 18.87
CA GLY A 194 19.36 -48.59 19.74
C GLY A 194 17.89 -48.41 19.42
N SER A 195 17.16 -47.68 20.26
CA SER A 195 15.74 -47.35 20.06
C SER A 195 15.62 -46.09 19.20
N PHE A 196 14.85 -46.15 18.10
CA PHE A 196 14.70 -45.00 17.21
C PHE A 196 13.83 -43.90 17.82
N ILE A 197 14.37 -42.70 17.93
CA ILE A 197 13.70 -41.54 18.55
C ILE A 197 13.01 -40.63 17.53
N GLY A 198 13.33 -40.73 16.22
CA GLY A 198 12.94 -39.79 15.19
C GLY A 198 11.44 -39.59 15.05
N ASP A 199 10.65 -40.65 15.20
CA ASP A 199 9.18 -40.57 15.12
C ASP A 199 8.58 -39.82 16.31
N LEU A 200 9.09 -40.10 17.55
CA LEU A 200 8.61 -39.42 18.75
C LEU A 200 8.92 -37.90 18.73
N LEU A 201 10.05 -37.54 18.18
CA LEU A 201 10.45 -36.14 18.02
C LEU A 201 9.87 -35.47 16.76
N ALA A 202 9.07 -36.23 15.97
CA ALA A 202 8.51 -35.81 14.71
C ALA A 202 9.55 -35.23 13.73
N VAL A 203 10.77 -35.78 13.72
CA VAL A 203 11.87 -35.39 12.81
C VAL A 203 12.14 -36.42 11.72
N ALA A 204 11.51 -37.60 11.78
CA ALA A 204 11.65 -38.64 10.78
C ALA A 204 10.86 -38.30 9.50
N GLU A 205 11.22 -38.96 8.40
CA GLU A 205 10.43 -38.85 7.15
C GLU A 205 9.00 -39.36 7.36
N GLY A 206 7.99 -38.59 6.90
CA GLY A 206 6.58 -38.91 7.08
C GLY A 206 5.98 -38.55 8.45
N SER A 207 6.78 -38.10 9.44
CA SER A 207 6.32 -37.67 10.76
C SER A 207 5.83 -36.19 10.80
N GLY A 208 5.65 -35.55 9.65
CA GLY A 208 5.33 -34.11 9.54
C GLY A 208 6.56 -33.22 9.44
N ALA A 209 7.75 -33.80 9.39
CA ALA A 209 9.00 -33.07 9.18
C ALA A 209 9.17 -32.66 7.71
N SER A 210 9.90 -31.56 7.50
CA SER A 210 10.24 -31.04 6.18
C SER A 210 11.71 -30.65 6.09
N LEU A 211 12.29 -30.82 4.90
CA LEU A 211 13.67 -30.43 4.60
C LEU A 211 13.67 -29.15 3.78
N VAL A 212 14.56 -28.24 4.13
CA VAL A 212 14.86 -27.05 3.33
C VAL A 212 16.37 -27.06 3.09
N ASN A 213 16.79 -27.19 1.85
CA ASN A 213 18.20 -27.13 1.49
C ASN A 213 18.72 -25.69 1.61
N GLY A 214 20.00 -25.56 1.90
CA GLY A 214 20.66 -24.28 1.84
C GLY A 214 20.70 -23.71 0.41
N SER A 215 20.82 -22.41 0.31
CA SER A 215 20.93 -21.69 -0.96
C SER A 215 22.24 -20.92 -1.06
N ALA A 216 22.76 -20.78 -2.27
CA ALA A 216 23.89 -19.90 -2.52
C ALA A 216 23.57 -18.44 -2.19
N SER A 217 24.60 -17.66 -1.89
CA SER A 217 24.49 -16.21 -1.90
C SER A 217 24.02 -15.74 -3.29
N THR A 218 23.06 -14.82 -3.30
CA THR A 218 22.50 -14.28 -4.53
C THR A 218 22.68 -12.76 -4.57
N GLU A 219 23.31 -12.27 -5.62
CA GLU A 219 23.39 -10.83 -5.86
C GLU A 219 22.15 -10.35 -6.63
N ILE A 220 21.48 -9.37 -6.05
CA ILE A 220 20.33 -8.70 -6.66
C ILE A 220 20.82 -7.35 -7.16
N SER A 221 20.72 -7.14 -8.46
CA SER A 221 21.14 -5.89 -9.11
C SER A 221 20.36 -4.68 -8.57
N PRO A 222 20.97 -3.48 -8.64
CA PRO A 222 20.27 -2.24 -8.37
C PRO A 222 18.99 -2.08 -9.18
N GLU A 223 18.00 -1.44 -8.59
CA GLU A 223 16.71 -1.14 -9.22
C GLU A 223 16.63 0.34 -9.57
N THR A 224 15.96 0.65 -10.66
CA THR A 224 15.51 2.01 -10.92
C THR A 224 14.40 2.40 -9.94
N GLN A 225 14.20 3.72 -9.74
CA GLN A 225 13.12 4.21 -8.88
C GLN A 225 11.74 3.80 -9.42
N LEU A 226 11.56 3.78 -10.74
CA LEU A 226 10.33 3.31 -11.37
C LEU A 226 10.06 1.81 -11.10
N GLU A 227 11.08 0.97 -11.20
CA GLU A 227 10.94 -0.47 -10.91
C GLU A 227 10.56 -0.70 -9.45
N SER A 228 11.22 0.00 -8.52
CA SER A 228 10.92 -0.08 -7.09
C SER A 228 9.46 0.33 -6.80
N LEU A 229 9.01 1.45 -7.36
CA LEU A 229 7.63 1.92 -7.21
C LEU A 229 6.62 0.95 -7.83
N SER A 230 6.92 0.38 -8.99
CA SER A 230 6.07 -0.61 -9.67
C SER A 230 5.95 -1.90 -8.86
N LYS A 231 7.06 -2.39 -8.31
CA LYS A 231 7.08 -3.59 -7.45
C LYS A 231 6.32 -3.37 -6.14
N LEU A 232 6.44 -2.18 -5.54
CA LEU A 232 5.66 -1.81 -4.37
C LEU A 232 4.17 -1.78 -4.68
N LYS A 233 3.76 -1.11 -5.76
CA LYS A 233 2.35 -1.01 -6.19
C LYS A 233 1.72 -2.37 -6.47
N ALA A 234 2.49 -3.32 -7.00
CA ALA A 234 2.02 -4.69 -7.25
C ALA A 234 1.68 -5.46 -5.95
N GLN A 235 2.30 -5.08 -4.82
CA GLN A 235 2.08 -5.74 -3.53
C GLN A 235 1.10 -4.98 -2.63
N VAL A 236 1.07 -3.65 -2.73
CA VAL A 236 0.23 -2.77 -1.89
C VAL A 236 -0.44 -1.71 -2.75
N ASN A 237 -1.74 -1.55 -2.58
CA ASN A 237 -2.51 -0.56 -3.34
C ASN A 237 -2.30 0.86 -2.80
N VAL A 238 -1.10 1.40 -3.00
CA VAL A 238 -0.79 2.80 -2.65
C VAL A 238 -1.48 3.77 -3.60
N LYS A 239 -1.88 4.93 -3.08
CA LYS A 239 -2.54 6.01 -3.84
C LYS A 239 -1.73 7.31 -3.85
N GLY A 240 -0.86 7.50 -2.86
CA GLY A 240 0.14 8.56 -2.83
C GLY A 240 1.55 7.97 -2.65
N ALA A 241 2.56 8.53 -3.31
CA ALA A 241 3.93 8.07 -3.17
C ALA A 241 4.93 9.24 -3.21
N ALA A 242 5.99 9.14 -2.42
CA ALA A 242 7.13 10.06 -2.47
C ALA A 242 8.43 9.28 -2.24
N PHE A 243 9.53 9.73 -2.82
CA PHE A 243 10.85 9.19 -2.51
C PHE A 243 11.54 10.05 -1.45
N ILE A 244 12.22 9.42 -0.51
CA ILE A 244 13.10 10.12 0.44
C ILE A 244 14.28 10.72 -0.34
N ASP A 245 14.86 9.93 -1.23
CA ASP A 245 15.90 10.38 -2.15
C ASP A 245 15.30 11.17 -3.32
N LYS A 246 16.13 12.05 -3.93
CA LYS A 246 15.73 12.76 -5.15
C LYS A 246 15.38 11.75 -6.26
N ILE A 247 14.27 11.98 -6.95
CA ILE A 247 13.99 11.24 -8.19
C ILE A 247 15.03 11.69 -9.24
N LEU A 248 15.73 10.73 -9.83
CA LEU A 248 16.70 11.01 -10.87
C LEU A 248 16.02 11.69 -12.06
N ASP A 249 16.64 12.71 -12.62
CA ASP A 249 16.05 13.55 -13.66
C ASP A 249 15.53 12.73 -14.86
N ALA A 250 16.27 11.68 -15.26
CA ALA A 250 15.84 10.75 -16.31
C ALA A 250 14.62 9.87 -15.92
N GLN A 251 14.37 9.68 -14.63
CA GLN A 251 13.23 8.90 -14.14
C GLN A 251 11.96 9.73 -13.97
N VAL A 252 12.06 11.05 -13.85
CA VAL A 252 10.92 11.95 -13.62
C VAL A 252 9.81 11.77 -14.66
N PRO A 253 10.06 11.89 -15.99
CA PRO A 253 8.99 11.75 -16.98
C PRO A 253 8.42 10.33 -17.05
N LEU A 254 9.25 9.32 -16.78
CA LEU A 254 8.81 7.92 -16.76
C LEU A 254 7.87 7.64 -15.59
N ILE A 255 8.25 8.09 -14.39
CA ILE A 255 7.43 7.96 -13.19
C ILE A 255 6.14 8.79 -13.32
N ALA A 256 6.21 9.98 -13.93
CA ALA A 256 5.02 10.81 -14.17
C ALA A 256 4.00 10.11 -15.07
N SER A 257 4.44 9.51 -16.16
CA SER A 257 3.57 8.73 -17.05
C SER A 257 3.02 7.47 -16.36
N TRP A 258 3.85 6.77 -15.58
CA TRP A 258 3.44 5.62 -14.80
C TRP A 258 2.41 5.98 -13.73
N ALA A 259 2.58 7.11 -13.04
CA ALA A 259 1.68 7.59 -12.00
C ALA A 259 0.25 7.77 -12.52
N LYS A 260 0.10 8.38 -13.71
CA LYS A 260 -1.18 8.54 -14.39
C LYS A 260 -1.80 7.19 -14.76
N ALA A 261 -1.02 6.29 -15.34
CA ALA A 261 -1.49 4.98 -15.79
C ALA A 261 -1.95 4.07 -14.63
N ASN A 262 -1.36 4.24 -13.43
CA ASN A 262 -1.63 3.41 -12.25
C ASN A 262 -2.52 4.08 -11.19
N ALA A 263 -3.09 5.25 -11.48
CA ALA A 263 -3.90 6.03 -10.55
C ALA A 263 -3.20 6.19 -9.18
N VAL A 264 -1.96 6.67 -9.20
CA VAL A 264 -1.15 7.03 -8.02
C VAL A 264 -0.73 8.48 -8.16
N ILE A 265 -0.76 9.27 -7.10
CA ILE A 265 -0.20 10.63 -7.10
C ILE A 265 1.23 10.54 -6.56
N VAL A 266 2.22 10.87 -7.38
CA VAL A 266 3.62 10.93 -6.96
C VAL A 266 3.99 12.38 -6.64
N TYR A 267 4.66 12.57 -5.49
CA TYR A 267 5.03 13.89 -4.97
C TYR A 267 6.55 14.04 -5.00
N GLU A 268 7.04 14.98 -5.79
CA GLU A 268 8.48 15.26 -5.87
C GLU A 268 8.76 16.71 -5.54
N THR A 269 9.80 16.94 -4.74
CA THR A 269 10.28 18.29 -4.40
C THR A 269 11.55 18.61 -5.20
N PHE A 270 11.39 19.49 -6.15
CA PHE A 270 12.49 20.03 -6.95
C PHE A 270 13.25 21.11 -6.18
N THR A 271 14.53 21.24 -6.48
CA THR A 271 15.45 22.17 -5.81
C THR A 271 16.36 22.84 -6.81
N GLY A 272 16.91 24.00 -6.40
CA GLY A 272 17.85 24.74 -7.26
C GLY A 272 17.18 25.62 -8.32
N SER A 273 17.89 26.65 -8.79
CA SER A 273 17.35 27.64 -9.73
C SER A 273 16.97 27.04 -11.10
N ALA A 274 17.69 26.02 -11.55
CA ALA A 274 17.38 25.33 -12.82
C ALA A 274 15.97 24.74 -12.87
N ALA A 275 15.42 24.33 -11.71
CA ALA A 275 14.04 23.81 -11.65
C ALA A 275 12.99 24.88 -11.96
N LEU A 276 13.32 26.17 -11.85
CA LEU A 276 12.43 27.30 -12.12
C LEU A 276 12.45 27.75 -13.59
N GLU A 277 13.27 27.12 -14.44
CA GLU A 277 13.43 27.55 -15.81
C GLU A 277 12.53 26.76 -16.77
N VAL A 278 11.94 27.49 -17.73
CA VAL A 278 11.15 26.92 -18.83
C VAL A 278 12.12 26.44 -19.90
N ASP A 279 12.68 25.26 -19.69
CA ASP A 279 13.71 24.66 -20.55
C ASP A 279 13.40 23.17 -20.79
N PRO A 280 13.54 22.66 -22.03
CA PRO A 280 13.31 21.23 -22.33
C PRO A 280 14.15 20.25 -21.51
N THR A 281 15.30 20.69 -20.99
CA THR A 281 16.16 19.86 -20.14
C THR A 281 15.72 19.85 -18.68
N ASN A 282 14.81 20.76 -18.29
CA ASN A 282 14.20 20.77 -16.96
C ASN A 282 13.15 19.65 -16.84
N PRO A 283 13.36 18.62 -16.01
CA PRO A 283 12.42 17.51 -15.87
C PRO A 283 11.04 17.96 -15.36
N ALA A 284 10.97 19.00 -14.53
CA ALA A 284 9.68 19.55 -14.09
C ALA A 284 8.90 20.18 -15.26
N TRP A 285 9.57 20.93 -16.13
CA TRP A 285 8.94 21.50 -17.32
C TRP A 285 8.48 20.43 -18.31
N ALA A 286 9.25 19.34 -18.46
CA ALA A 286 8.87 18.20 -19.29
C ALA A 286 7.55 17.54 -18.80
N VAL A 287 7.36 17.41 -17.48
CA VAL A 287 6.11 16.90 -16.88
C VAL A 287 4.94 17.84 -17.19
N THR A 288 5.14 19.15 -17.11
CA THR A 288 4.13 20.16 -17.44
C THR A 288 3.72 20.09 -18.90
N LEU A 289 4.68 20.04 -19.81
CA LEU A 289 4.42 19.91 -21.25
C LEU A 289 3.62 18.63 -21.58
N ALA A 290 3.90 17.54 -20.86
CA ALA A 290 3.20 16.26 -21.05
C ALA A 290 1.85 16.17 -20.31
N SER A 291 1.43 17.22 -19.61
CA SER A 291 0.15 17.29 -18.86
C SER A 291 -0.05 16.09 -17.92
N GLN A 292 0.98 15.75 -17.14
CA GLN A 292 0.96 14.61 -16.23
C GLN A 292 0.41 15.01 -14.84
N SER A 293 -0.91 15.08 -14.71
CA SER A 293 -1.62 15.59 -13.53
C SER A 293 -1.39 14.76 -12.25
N ASN A 294 -1.05 13.48 -12.37
CA ASN A 294 -0.76 12.60 -11.25
C ASN A 294 0.68 12.73 -10.69
N PHE A 295 1.50 13.59 -11.28
CA PHE A 295 2.82 13.89 -10.77
C PHE A 295 2.84 15.30 -10.19
N ARG A 296 2.78 15.39 -8.86
CA ARG A 296 2.74 16.68 -8.17
C ARG A 296 4.14 17.21 -7.93
N MET A 297 4.39 18.34 -8.51
CA MET A 297 5.68 19.02 -8.49
C MET A 297 5.67 20.15 -7.46
N LEU A 298 6.64 20.10 -6.55
CA LEU A 298 6.82 21.09 -5.50
C LEU A 298 8.22 21.70 -5.62
N TYR A 299 8.42 22.88 -5.09
CA TYR A 299 9.72 23.54 -5.11
C TYR A 299 10.14 23.97 -3.70
N SER A 300 11.37 23.67 -3.34
CA SER A 300 12.04 24.14 -2.12
C SER A 300 13.38 24.75 -2.48
N LYS A 301 13.56 26.01 -2.14
CA LYS A 301 14.81 26.77 -2.36
C LYS A 301 15.94 26.25 -1.48
N THR A 302 15.62 25.82 -0.25
CA THR A 302 16.58 25.26 0.72
C THR A 302 16.85 23.77 0.50
N GLY A 303 16.12 23.11 -0.39
CA GLY A 303 16.27 21.67 -0.64
C GLY A 303 15.51 20.79 0.36
N ASN A 304 14.51 21.32 1.07
CA ASN A 304 13.73 20.56 2.04
C ASN A 304 12.74 19.61 1.36
N ARG A 305 13.18 18.40 1.05
CA ARG A 305 12.37 17.36 0.39
C ARG A 305 11.20 16.85 1.23
N LYS A 306 11.21 17.08 2.54
CA LYS A 306 10.08 16.74 3.44
C LYS A 306 8.81 17.51 3.08
N PHE A 307 8.92 18.59 2.31
CA PHE A 307 7.75 19.34 1.81
C PHE A 307 6.84 18.43 0.97
N GLY A 308 7.38 17.60 0.09
CA GLY A 308 6.59 16.62 -0.68
C GLY A 308 5.79 15.66 0.18
N VAL A 309 6.40 15.17 1.26
CA VAL A 309 5.73 14.24 2.20
C VAL A 309 4.66 14.95 3.03
N SER A 310 4.92 16.19 3.49
CA SER A 310 3.90 16.98 4.19
C SER A 310 2.71 17.30 3.28
N TYR A 311 2.99 17.65 2.03
CA TYR A 311 1.96 17.91 1.04
C TYR A 311 1.14 16.65 0.72
N MET A 312 1.79 15.50 0.51
CA MET A 312 1.16 14.19 0.37
C MET A 312 0.26 13.88 1.56
N ALA A 313 0.78 13.97 2.77
CA ALA A 313 0.04 13.71 3.99
C ALA A 313 -1.23 14.57 4.08
N ARG A 314 -1.11 15.86 3.76
CA ARG A 314 -2.25 16.79 3.80
C ARG A 314 -3.28 16.53 2.71
N THR A 315 -2.86 16.04 1.54
CA THR A 315 -3.77 15.65 0.45
C THR A 315 -4.62 14.45 0.87
N HIS A 316 -4.01 13.43 1.44
CA HIS A 316 -4.65 12.14 1.76
C HIS A 316 -5.36 12.13 3.11
N THR A 317 -6.22 13.14 3.37
CA THR A 317 -6.97 13.30 4.63
C THR A 317 -8.48 13.33 4.44
N VAL A 318 -8.98 13.17 3.20
CA VAL A 318 -10.40 13.28 2.90
C VAL A 318 -11.14 11.99 3.26
N ASN A 319 -12.26 12.13 3.95
CA ASN A 319 -13.24 11.06 4.14
C ASN A 319 -14.41 11.27 3.17
N PHE A 320 -14.40 10.59 2.04
CA PHE A 320 -15.43 10.72 1.00
C PHE A 320 -16.82 10.19 1.40
N ASN A 321 -16.94 9.54 2.56
CA ASN A 321 -18.23 9.16 3.14
C ASN A 321 -18.80 10.27 4.06
N GLY A 322 -18.04 11.33 4.32
CA GLY A 322 -18.46 12.49 5.11
C GLY A 322 -19.13 13.56 4.28
N GLU A 323 -19.70 14.54 4.94
CA GLU A 323 -20.29 15.72 4.29
C GLU A 323 -19.29 16.89 4.29
N ARG A 324 -19.12 17.57 3.15
CA ARG A 324 -18.23 18.72 2.98
C ARG A 324 -16.79 18.45 3.44
N THR A 325 -16.27 17.30 3.09
CA THR A 325 -14.93 16.87 3.48
C THR A 325 -13.87 17.12 2.41
N ALA A 326 -14.28 17.41 1.17
CA ALA A 326 -13.36 17.78 0.10
C ALA A 326 -12.54 19.02 0.50
N ILE A 327 -11.26 19.00 0.13
CA ILE A 327 -10.29 20.03 0.52
C ILE A 327 -9.61 20.63 -0.70
N THR A 328 -9.01 21.80 -0.53
CA THR A 328 -7.97 22.31 -1.42
C THR A 328 -6.66 22.47 -0.65
N LEU A 329 -5.52 22.38 -1.32
CA LEU A 329 -4.19 22.59 -0.70
C LEU A 329 -3.75 24.04 -0.78
N HIS A 330 -4.33 24.82 -1.67
CA HIS A 330 -4.02 26.25 -1.78
C HIS A 330 -4.31 26.98 -0.46
N LEU A 331 -3.40 27.82 -0.02
CA LEU A 331 -3.43 28.55 1.25
C LEU A 331 -3.46 27.68 2.51
N LYS A 332 -3.12 26.39 2.42
CA LYS A 332 -3.05 25.51 3.60
C LYS A 332 -1.64 25.46 4.17
N THR A 333 -1.58 25.20 5.48
CA THR A 333 -0.33 25.06 6.23
C THR A 333 0.24 23.65 6.12
N MET A 334 1.57 23.55 6.02
CA MET A 334 2.33 22.30 5.94
C MET A 334 3.16 22.07 7.21
N ASN A 335 3.50 20.82 7.49
CA ASN A 335 4.33 20.44 8.64
C ASN A 335 5.83 20.51 8.30
N VAL A 336 6.24 21.61 7.67
CA VAL A 336 7.64 21.97 7.38
C VAL A 336 7.78 23.48 7.53
N PRO A 337 8.99 24.03 7.69
CA PRO A 337 9.20 25.48 7.66
C PRO A 337 8.82 26.07 6.30
N ALA A 338 8.13 27.20 6.33
CA ALA A 338 7.88 28.00 5.12
C ALA A 338 9.15 28.72 4.68
N GLU A 339 9.31 28.92 3.38
CA GLU A 339 10.45 29.57 2.77
C GLU A 339 10.08 30.94 2.20
N SER A 340 11.06 31.84 2.11
CA SER A 340 10.87 33.15 1.50
C SER A 340 11.29 33.12 0.03
N TYR A 341 10.41 33.61 -0.82
CA TYR A 341 10.62 33.69 -2.27
C TYR A 341 10.44 35.12 -2.76
N GLU A 342 11.27 35.52 -3.71
CA GLU A 342 11.06 36.72 -4.48
C GLU A 342 9.85 36.54 -5.43
N GLN A 343 9.16 37.65 -5.78
CA GLN A 343 8.00 37.57 -6.68
C GLN A 343 8.37 36.90 -8.04
N THR A 344 9.55 37.18 -8.53
CA THR A 344 10.08 36.58 -9.77
C THR A 344 10.25 35.06 -9.66
N GLU A 345 10.64 34.55 -8.51
CA GLU A 345 10.74 33.10 -8.23
C GLU A 345 9.35 32.48 -8.17
N ILE A 346 8.39 33.14 -7.53
CA ILE A 346 6.99 32.72 -7.48
C ILE A 346 6.39 32.61 -8.89
N ASP A 347 6.61 33.62 -9.72
CA ASP A 347 6.08 33.66 -11.09
C ASP A 347 6.72 32.58 -11.97
N LYS A 348 8.01 32.32 -11.82
CA LYS A 348 8.72 31.23 -12.49
C LYS A 348 8.20 29.87 -12.03
N ALA A 349 8.06 29.65 -10.72
CA ALA A 349 7.52 28.41 -10.17
C ALA A 349 6.12 28.11 -10.73
N LYS A 350 5.22 29.10 -10.72
CA LYS A 350 3.88 28.98 -11.33
C LYS A 350 3.94 28.61 -12.80
N ARG A 351 4.81 29.24 -13.58
CA ARG A 351 4.96 28.97 -15.01
C ARG A 351 5.44 27.56 -15.29
N VAL A 352 6.38 27.05 -14.51
CA VAL A 352 6.89 25.67 -14.62
C VAL A 352 5.88 24.65 -14.08
N GLY A 353 4.94 25.05 -13.23
CA GLY A 353 3.96 24.17 -12.64
C GLY A 353 4.35 23.62 -11.26
N LEU A 354 5.20 24.36 -10.55
CA LEU A 354 5.68 24.00 -9.21
C LEU A 354 4.84 24.69 -8.14
N ASP A 355 4.35 23.91 -7.17
CA ASP A 355 3.73 24.45 -5.96
C ASP A 355 4.80 24.81 -4.94
N ILE A 356 4.63 25.92 -4.23
CA ILE A 356 5.59 26.41 -3.24
C ILE A 356 4.92 26.59 -1.88
N TYR A 357 5.74 26.54 -0.81
CA TYR A 357 5.30 26.82 0.55
C TYR A 357 6.02 28.05 1.09
N THR A 358 5.27 29.13 1.27
CA THR A 358 5.80 30.45 1.58
C THR A 358 5.02 31.15 2.70
N THR A 359 5.41 32.34 3.05
CA THR A 359 4.72 33.17 4.05
C THR A 359 4.07 34.39 3.35
N ILE A 360 2.77 34.60 3.59
CA ILE A 360 2.03 35.79 3.16
C ILE A 360 1.55 36.50 4.41
N LYS A 361 1.96 37.74 4.64
CA LYS A 361 1.64 38.51 5.86
C LYS A 361 1.90 37.68 7.13
N ASP A 362 3.09 37.08 7.21
CA ASP A 362 3.54 36.24 8.33
C ASP A 362 2.75 34.93 8.54
N VAL A 363 1.85 34.58 7.64
CA VAL A 363 1.08 33.33 7.67
C VAL A 363 1.64 32.33 6.67
N PRO A 364 2.14 31.15 7.13
CA PRO A 364 2.66 30.14 6.23
C PRO A 364 1.54 29.50 5.41
N CYS A 365 1.72 29.44 4.09
CA CYS A 365 0.71 28.88 3.20
C CYS A 365 1.31 28.32 1.89
N VAL A 366 0.61 27.36 1.32
CA VAL A 366 0.90 26.83 -0.02
C VAL A 366 0.36 27.80 -1.08
N LEU A 367 1.17 28.09 -2.09
CA LEU A 367 0.72 28.66 -3.35
C LEU A 367 0.77 27.59 -4.43
N SER A 368 -0.41 27.13 -4.84
CA SER A 368 -0.56 26.15 -5.91
C SER A 368 -0.43 26.82 -7.28
N SER A 369 0.32 26.19 -8.18
CA SER A 369 0.54 26.69 -9.55
C SER A 369 -0.69 26.58 -10.45
N GLY A 370 -1.51 25.54 -10.24
CA GLY A 370 -2.65 25.20 -11.08
C GLY A 370 -2.28 24.60 -12.44
N ALA A 371 -0.99 24.53 -12.78
CA ALA A 371 -0.56 23.80 -13.96
C ALA A 371 -0.76 22.28 -13.76
N ASN A 372 -1.11 21.57 -14.83
CA ASN A 372 -1.44 20.14 -14.78
C ASN A 372 -2.58 19.79 -13.81
N ASP A 373 -3.56 20.69 -13.67
CA ASP A 373 -4.68 20.59 -12.73
C ASP A 373 -4.28 20.76 -11.24
N PHE A 374 -5.26 20.99 -10.38
CA PHE A 374 -5.05 21.03 -8.94
C PHE A 374 -5.08 19.62 -8.36
N VAL A 375 -4.26 19.36 -7.33
CA VAL A 375 -4.14 18.04 -6.72
C VAL A 375 -5.46 17.50 -6.19
N ASP A 376 -6.29 18.35 -5.65
CA ASP A 376 -7.62 18.02 -5.15
C ASP A 376 -8.54 17.48 -6.26
N ASN A 377 -8.52 18.06 -7.45
CA ASN A 377 -9.28 17.54 -8.59
C ASN A 377 -8.82 16.11 -8.96
N VAL A 378 -7.52 15.91 -9.08
CA VAL A 378 -6.94 14.60 -9.41
C VAL A 378 -7.30 13.56 -8.36
N TYR A 379 -7.11 13.91 -7.10
CA TYR A 379 -7.37 13.02 -5.96
C TYR A 379 -8.86 12.67 -5.84
N ASN A 380 -9.74 13.67 -5.97
CA ASN A 380 -11.18 13.49 -5.92
C ASN A 380 -11.68 12.60 -7.07
N LEU A 381 -11.17 12.81 -8.29
CA LEU A 381 -11.55 12.00 -9.44
C LEU A 381 -11.08 10.54 -9.29
N MET A 382 -9.89 10.31 -8.75
CA MET A 382 -9.41 8.95 -8.46
C MET A 382 -10.35 8.22 -7.47
N ALA A 383 -10.78 8.92 -6.41
CA ALA A 383 -11.72 8.37 -5.44
C ALA A 383 -13.09 8.07 -6.05
N TYR A 384 -13.57 8.96 -6.91
CA TYR A 384 -14.86 8.83 -7.58
C TYR A 384 -14.89 7.63 -8.54
N VAL A 385 -13.87 7.48 -9.37
CA VAL A 385 -13.76 6.36 -10.32
C VAL A 385 -13.75 5.03 -9.58
N ASP A 386 -12.95 4.90 -8.52
CA ASP A 386 -12.93 3.69 -7.68
C ASP A 386 -14.30 3.39 -7.06
N ALA A 387 -14.97 4.43 -6.55
CA ALA A 387 -16.29 4.27 -5.94
C ALA A 387 -17.33 3.78 -6.95
N VAL A 388 -17.38 4.36 -8.15
CA VAL A 388 -18.32 3.94 -9.20
C VAL A 388 -18.05 2.50 -9.63
N GLN A 389 -16.78 2.14 -9.81
CA GLN A 389 -16.40 0.77 -10.18
C GLN A 389 -16.81 -0.25 -9.10
N THR A 390 -16.49 0.06 -7.85
CA THR A 390 -16.76 -0.84 -6.72
C THR A 390 -18.25 -1.00 -6.45
N ASP A 391 -19.01 0.10 -6.48
CA ASP A 391 -20.44 0.06 -6.21
C ASP A 391 -21.20 -0.66 -7.34
N SER A 392 -20.84 -0.40 -8.59
CA SER A 392 -21.40 -1.11 -9.75
C SER A 392 -21.08 -2.61 -9.71
N PHE A 393 -19.85 -2.97 -9.35
CA PHE A 393 -19.48 -4.37 -9.15
C PHE A 393 -20.30 -5.01 -8.02
N ASN A 394 -20.48 -4.30 -6.92
CA ASN A 394 -21.27 -4.79 -5.78
C ASN A 394 -22.75 -4.99 -6.16
N LEU A 395 -23.33 -4.08 -6.95
CA LEU A 395 -24.69 -4.27 -7.46
C LEU A 395 -24.81 -5.58 -8.23
N LEU A 396 -23.89 -5.85 -9.15
CA LEU A 396 -23.91 -7.08 -9.96
C LEU A 396 -23.69 -8.34 -9.11
N LYS A 397 -22.79 -8.26 -8.12
CA LYS A 397 -22.40 -9.40 -7.28
C LYS A 397 -23.42 -9.73 -6.21
N THR A 398 -23.98 -8.71 -5.55
CA THR A 398 -24.84 -8.90 -4.38
C THR A 398 -26.33 -9.04 -4.71
N THR A 399 -26.73 -8.77 -5.96
CA THR A 399 -28.11 -9.01 -6.41
C THR A 399 -28.39 -10.51 -6.42
N PRO A 400 -29.30 -11.03 -5.56
CA PRO A 400 -29.42 -12.48 -5.32
C PRO A 400 -29.80 -13.29 -6.55
N ILE A 401 -30.56 -12.70 -7.47
CA ILE A 401 -31.05 -13.40 -8.68
C ILE A 401 -30.14 -13.04 -9.85
N LYS A 402 -30.26 -11.84 -10.36
CA LYS A 402 -29.46 -11.23 -11.42
C LYS A 402 -29.89 -9.78 -11.66
N VAL A 403 -29.02 -8.94 -12.17
CA VAL A 403 -29.39 -7.71 -12.85
C VAL A 403 -29.77 -8.10 -14.30
N PRO A 404 -31.05 -8.02 -14.69
CA PRO A 404 -31.48 -8.51 -15.99
C PRO A 404 -31.03 -7.57 -17.11
N GLN A 405 -30.84 -8.11 -18.31
CA GLN A 405 -30.54 -7.33 -19.52
C GLN A 405 -31.83 -6.74 -20.12
N THR A 406 -32.51 -5.91 -19.34
CA THR A 406 -33.76 -5.22 -19.65
C THR A 406 -33.68 -3.77 -19.19
N TYR A 407 -34.65 -2.93 -19.53
CA TYR A 407 -34.71 -1.57 -19.01
C TYR A 407 -34.61 -1.51 -17.50
N TYR A 408 -35.30 -2.38 -16.78
CA TYR A 408 -35.23 -2.47 -15.31
C TYR A 408 -33.79 -2.72 -14.80
N GLY A 409 -33.01 -3.57 -15.44
CA GLY A 409 -31.63 -3.82 -15.00
C GLY A 409 -30.67 -2.69 -15.38
N VAL A 410 -30.97 -1.97 -16.48
CA VAL A 410 -30.23 -0.75 -16.86
C VAL A 410 -30.54 0.36 -15.86
N ASP A 411 -31.79 0.55 -15.48
CA ASP A 411 -32.20 1.55 -14.49
C ASP A 411 -31.53 1.28 -13.13
N GLN A 412 -31.39 -0.01 -12.71
CA GLN A 412 -30.64 -0.35 -11.49
C GLN A 412 -29.16 0.06 -11.53
N LEU A 413 -28.51 -0.06 -12.69
CA LEU A 413 -27.12 0.41 -12.87
C LEU A 413 -27.03 1.93 -12.84
N GLU A 414 -27.95 2.60 -13.51
CA GLU A 414 -28.07 4.06 -13.54
C GLU A 414 -28.28 4.62 -12.12
N ASP A 415 -29.26 4.10 -11.39
CA ASP A 415 -29.54 4.45 -9.99
C ASP A 415 -28.33 4.22 -9.08
N CYS A 416 -27.59 3.13 -9.27
CA CYS A 416 -26.37 2.83 -8.50
C CYS A 416 -25.31 3.91 -8.74
N VAL A 417 -25.05 4.26 -10.00
CA VAL A 417 -24.07 5.29 -10.37
C VAL A 417 -24.53 6.67 -9.88
N GLU A 418 -25.80 6.97 -10.01
CA GLU A 418 -26.40 8.22 -9.52
C GLU A 418 -26.25 8.37 -8.01
N LYS A 419 -26.57 7.33 -7.23
CA LYS A 419 -26.42 7.30 -5.78
C LYS A 419 -24.97 7.52 -5.37
N THR A 420 -24.02 6.88 -6.04
CA THR A 420 -22.59 7.07 -5.79
C THR A 420 -22.19 8.50 -6.07
N THR A 421 -22.61 9.06 -7.23
CA THR A 421 -22.30 10.44 -7.64
C THR A 421 -22.88 11.45 -6.65
N HIS A 422 -24.11 11.24 -6.19
CA HIS A 422 -24.75 12.08 -5.16
C HIS A 422 -23.95 12.06 -3.84
N GLY A 423 -23.34 10.93 -3.46
CA GLY A 423 -22.42 10.85 -2.32
C GLY A 423 -21.24 11.82 -2.45
N PHE A 424 -20.68 11.96 -3.64
CA PHE A 424 -19.57 12.89 -3.91
C PHE A 424 -20.02 14.36 -3.96
N VAL A 425 -21.28 14.64 -4.32
CA VAL A 425 -21.87 15.98 -4.14
C VAL A 425 -21.97 16.31 -2.65
N LYS A 426 -22.43 15.40 -1.81
CA LYS A 426 -22.46 15.60 -0.35
C LYS A 426 -21.08 15.83 0.25
N ALA A 427 -20.08 15.11 -0.24
CA ALA A 427 -18.68 15.29 0.18
C ALA A 427 -18.09 16.65 -0.26
N GLY A 428 -18.76 17.36 -1.17
CA GLY A 428 -18.33 18.67 -1.69
C GLY A 428 -17.34 18.59 -2.85
N VAL A 429 -17.24 17.44 -3.49
CA VAL A 429 -16.40 17.22 -4.70
C VAL A 429 -17.08 17.81 -5.92
N PHE A 430 -18.37 17.51 -6.09
CA PHE A 430 -19.21 18.06 -7.14
C PHE A 430 -20.24 19.02 -6.56
N ASN A 431 -20.73 19.95 -7.37
CA ASN A 431 -21.71 20.93 -6.91
C ASN A 431 -22.60 21.42 -8.05
N PRO A 432 -23.87 21.73 -7.78
CA PRO A 432 -24.73 22.42 -8.70
C PRO A 432 -24.07 23.65 -9.35
N GLY A 433 -24.30 23.86 -10.63
CA GLY A 433 -23.75 25.02 -11.34
C GLY A 433 -23.91 24.95 -12.85
N THR A 434 -23.42 25.96 -13.55
CA THR A 434 -23.55 26.07 -14.99
C THR A 434 -22.56 25.21 -15.75
N TRP A 435 -23.03 24.45 -16.75
CA TRP A 435 -22.18 23.68 -17.66
C TRP A 435 -21.63 24.60 -18.77
N THR A 436 -20.32 24.62 -18.92
CA THR A 436 -19.63 25.53 -19.86
C THR A 436 -18.97 24.83 -21.05
N LEU A 437 -18.91 23.48 -21.03
CA LEU A 437 -18.35 22.72 -22.14
C LEU A 437 -19.37 22.57 -23.27
N PRO A 438 -18.93 22.45 -24.54
CA PRO A 438 -19.85 22.28 -25.69
C PRO A 438 -20.50 20.90 -25.72
N ASP A 439 -19.84 19.88 -25.15
CA ASP A 439 -20.26 18.49 -25.19
C ASP A 439 -21.38 18.21 -24.18
N PHE A 440 -22.41 17.50 -24.61
CA PHE A 440 -23.52 17.01 -23.80
C PHE A 440 -23.99 15.65 -24.36
N PHE A 441 -24.80 14.93 -23.61
CA PHE A 441 -25.46 13.70 -24.05
C PHE A 441 -26.92 13.67 -23.60
N GLY A 442 -27.72 12.86 -24.30
CA GLY A 442 -29.16 12.82 -24.08
C GLY A 442 -29.88 14.09 -24.51
N ASP A 443 -30.97 14.41 -23.85
CA ASP A 443 -31.72 15.65 -24.07
C ASP A 443 -30.97 16.83 -23.43
N ARG A 444 -30.72 17.89 -24.23
CA ARG A 444 -29.90 19.02 -23.80
C ARG A 444 -30.55 19.80 -22.63
N ASP A 445 -31.84 19.99 -22.66
CA ASP A 445 -32.51 20.80 -21.63
C ASP A 445 -32.57 20.01 -20.31
N MET A 446 -32.79 18.71 -20.38
CA MET A 446 -32.68 17.81 -19.22
C MET A 446 -31.27 17.77 -18.67
N PHE A 447 -30.28 17.64 -19.53
CA PHE A 447 -28.85 17.63 -19.14
C PHE A 447 -28.49 18.91 -18.39
N LEU A 448 -28.74 20.07 -18.96
CA LEU A 448 -28.42 21.37 -18.35
C LEU A 448 -29.15 21.59 -17.03
N ARG A 449 -30.43 21.22 -16.96
CA ARG A 449 -31.24 21.32 -15.74
C ARG A 449 -30.70 20.45 -14.62
N ASN A 450 -30.33 19.21 -14.93
CA ASN A 450 -29.75 18.29 -13.90
C ASN A 450 -28.40 18.78 -13.39
N ILE A 451 -27.52 19.25 -14.27
CA ILE A 451 -26.23 19.84 -13.85
C ILE A 451 -26.47 21.08 -12.98
N GLU A 452 -27.41 21.95 -13.35
CA GLU A 452 -27.71 23.18 -12.59
C GLU A 452 -28.32 22.89 -11.21
N GLN A 453 -29.16 21.86 -11.09
CA GLN A 453 -29.87 21.51 -9.86
C GLN A 453 -29.13 20.54 -8.97
N ASN A 454 -28.49 19.51 -9.57
CA ASN A 454 -27.90 18.39 -8.85
C ASN A 454 -26.37 18.40 -8.88
N GLY A 455 -25.73 19.11 -9.84
CA GLY A 455 -24.30 19.10 -10.07
C GLY A 455 -23.81 17.90 -10.90
N TYR A 456 -24.73 17.05 -11.35
CA TYR A 456 -24.43 15.89 -12.20
C TYR A 456 -25.61 15.51 -13.08
N TYR A 457 -25.32 14.74 -14.12
CA TYR A 457 -26.30 14.04 -14.95
C TYR A 457 -25.80 12.65 -15.28
N VAL A 458 -26.61 11.63 -15.02
CA VAL A 458 -26.35 10.23 -15.36
C VAL A 458 -27.38 9.80 -16.39
N LEU A 459 -26.97 9.08 -17.40
CA LEU A 459 -27.85 8.56 -18.44
C LEU A 459 -27.29 7.27 -19.02
N ALA A 460 -28.09 6.22 -19.00
CA ALA A 460 -27.79 5.00 -19.72
C ALA A 460 -28.25 5.09 -21.18
N GLY A 461 -27.48 4.45 -22.08
CA GLY A 461 -27.87 4.31 -23.47
C GLY A 461 -29.13 3.43 -23.65
N ASP A 462 -29.90 3.66 -24.70
CA ASP A 462 -31.10 2.86 -24.98
C ASP A 462 -30.72 1.41 -25.35
N LEU A 463 -31.42 0.45 -24.78
CA LEU A 463 -31.28 -0.98 -25.10
C LEU A 463 -31.54 -1.29 -26.59
N LYS A 464 -32.36 -0.46 -27.28
CA LYS A 464 -32.63 -0.66 -28.69
C LYS A 464 -31.40 -0.41 -29.55
N ASP A 465 -30.54 0.50 -29.14
CA ASP A 465 -29.32 0.90 -29.87
C ASP A 465 -28.15 -0.03 -29.61
N GLN A 466 -28.31 -0.98 -28.68
CA GLN A 466 -27.28 -1.96 -28.33
C GLN A 466 -27.08 -2.99 -29.44
N SER A 467 -25.82 -3.23 -29.83
CA SER A 467 -25.48 -4.22 -30.84
C SER A 467 -25.88 -5.66 -30.42
N THR A 468 -26.17 -6.52 -31.41
CA THR A 468 -26.46 -7.93 -31.14
C THR A 468 -25.26 -8.63 -30.47
N ALA A 469 -24.02 -8.24 -30.81
CA ALA A 469 -22.82 -8.81 -30.23
C ALA A 469 -22.71 -8.45 -28.74
N ASP A 470 -22.90 -7.19 -28.35
CA ASP A 470 -22.86 -6.78 -26.94
C ASP A 470 -23.99 -7.43 -26.13
N ARG A 471 -25.16 -7.64 -26.74
CA ARG A 471 -26.27 -8.37 -26.10
C ARG A 471 -25.90 -9.84 -25.84
N GLN A 472 -25.25 -10.49 -26.80
CA GLN A 472 -24.77 -11.87 -26.66
C GLN A 472 -23.68 -11.99 -25.60
N GLU A 473 -22.80 -11.01 -25.49
CA GLU A 473 -21.78 -10.89 -24.44
C GLU A 473 -22.35 -10.45 -23.07
N ARG A 474 -23.66 -10.24 -22.99
CA ARG A 474 -24.37 -9.80 -21.76
C ARG A 474 -23.87 -8.49 -21.19
N LYS A 475 -23.37 -7.57 -22.03
CA LYS A 475 -23.01 -6.22 -21.62
C LYS A 475 -24.24 -5.39 -21.34
N SER A 476 -24.12 -4.39 -20.46
CA SER A 476 -25.11 -3.31 -20.35
C SER A 476 -24.90 -2.29 -21.46
N PRO A 477 -25.89 -1.47 -21.80
CA PRO A 477 -25.63 -0.21 -22.49
C PRO A 477 -24.63 0.64 -21.72
N VAL A 478 -23.95 1.54 -22.43
CA VAL A 478 -23.00 2.48 -21.81
C VAL A 478 -23.76 3.44 -20.88
N VAL A 479 -23.33 3.52 -19.62
CA VAL A 479 -23.82 4.55 -18.69
C VAL A 479 -22.85 5.73 -18.75
N GLN A 480 -23.36 6.89 -19.16
CA GLN A 480 -22.62 8.15 -19.26
C GLN A 480 -22.88 9.00 -18.03
N VAL A 481 -21.83 9.64 -17.52
CA VAL A 481 -21.92 10.54 -16.37
C VAL A 481 -21.25 11.86 -16.68
N ALA A 482 -21.95 12.95 -16.48
CA ALA A 482 -21.40 14.28 -16.45
C ALA A 482 -21.45 14.82 -15.02
N VAL A 483 -20.35 15.38 -14.54
CA VAL A 483 -20.24 15.94 -13.19
C VAL A 483 -19.70 17.36 -13.26
N LYS A 484 -20.23 18.26 -12.45
CA LYS A 484 -19.74 19.61 -12.30
C LYS A 484 -18.82 19.68 -11.08
N ASN A 485 -17.52 19.89 -11.32
CA ASN A 485 -16.55 20.08 -10.23
C ASN A 485 -16.93 21.30 -9.38
N ALA A 486 -16.89 21.14 -8.05
CA ALA A 486 -17.14 22.24 -7.12
C ALA A 486 -16.05 23.31 -7.22
N GLY A 487 -14.78 22.87 -7.38
CA GLY A 487 -13.61 23.73 -7.35
C GLY A 487 -13.40 24.44 -6.01
N ALA A 488 -12.39 25.27 -5.93
CA ALA A 488 -12.12 26.12 -4.78
C ALA A 488 -11.77 27.55 -5.24
N VAL A 489 -12.16 28.55 -4.47
CA VAL A 489 -11.77 29.94 -4.73
C VAL A 489 -10.33 30.13 -4.20
N HIS A 490 -9.42 30.47 -5.10
CA HIS A 490 -7.99 30.68 -4.77
C HIS A 490 -7.59 32.17 -4.76
N SER A 491 -8.37 33.03 -5.40
CA SER A 491 -8.18 34.50 -5.42
C SER A 491 -9.53 35.20 -5.49
N ALA A 492 -9.57 36.44 -5.01
CA ALA A 492 -10.75 37.29 -5.08
C ALA A 492 -10.34 38.72 -5.44
N ASP A 493 -11.02 39.31 -6.45
CA ASP A 493 -10.93 40.73 -6.76
C ASP A 493 -12.08 41.46 -6.09
N ILE A 494 -11.74 42.41 -5.19
CA ILE A 494 -12.70 43.17 -4.42
C ILE A 494 -12.56 44.65 -4.83
N ILE A 495 -13.60 45.21 -5.37
CA ILE A 495 -13.65 46.64 -5.74
C ILE A 495 -14.40 47.38 -4.64
N ILE A 496 -13.73 48.33 -4.00
CA ILE A 496 -14.35 49.21 -2.98
C ILE A 496 -14.55 50.60 -3.61
N ASN A 497 -15.80 50.98 -3.82
CA ASN A 497 -16.15 52.34 -4.23
C ASN A 497 -16.44 53.15 -2.96
N PHE A 498 -15.61 54.17 -2.67
CA PHE A 498 -15.78 55.06 -1.56
C PHE A 498 -16.22 56.46 -2.06
N ASN A 499 -17.39 56.89 -1.67
CA ASN A 499 -17.87 58.25 -1.91
C ASN A 499 -17.79 59.08 -0.60
N LYS A 500 -17.13 60.25 -0.64
CA LYS A 500 -17.02 61.17 0.50
C LYS A 500 -18.19 62.14 0.49
#